data_a44058bda25c7e0b023958696be819d6
#
_entry.id   a44058bda25c7e0b023958696be819d6
#
_cell.length_a   1.000
_cell.length_b   1.000
_cell.length_c   1.000
_cell.angle_alpha   90.00
_cell.angle_beta   90.00
_cell.angle_gamma   90.00
#
_symmetry.space_group_name_H-M   'P 1'
#
loop_
_entity.id
_entity.type
_entity.pdbx_description
1 polymer ?
#
loop_
_entity_poly.entity_id
_entity_poly.type
_entity_poly.pdbx_seq_one_letter_code
_entity_poly.pdbx_strand_id
1 'polypeptide(L)'
;MPSEFVKEVADVFAKDGPLSKVTANYTPRPSQIEFATSVAEALEKGKTLVAEAGTGTGKTFAYLVPALLKDQKVLISTAGKTLQDQLFTKDIPALLKALGMGCRVALLKGRSNYICKQRLEHALQEDSYVAKSREEVVHLHRIKKFAGQSVTGERGDITDVPENSGIWPEVTSTGENCLGPNCDHYNDCFVMQAREKAKEAQLLVINHHLFLADISLKDNQITDFLPEFDLVVLDEAHQLTNIATNFFSQTLNLYDVRNLAADAVSQGYGVNKQIDWNGIHQKPSERTIHRKPCRKKTK
;
A
#
# COMPACT_ATOMS: atom_id res chain seq x y z
N MET A 1 25.00 15.19 -28.44
CA MET A 1 25.20 16.06 -27.27
C MET A 1 24.00 15.84 -26.35
N PRO A 2 24.17 15.81 -25.01
CA PRO A 2 23.03 15.71 -24.09
C PRO A 2 22.10 16.93 -24.30
N SER A 3 20.81 16.69 -24.15
CA SER A 3 19.77 17.73 -24.23
C SER A 3 19.94 18.76 -23.10
N GLU A 4 19.20 19.86 -23.19
CA GLU A 4 19.16 20.88 -22.13
C GLU A 4 18.59 20.27 -20.82
N PHE A 5 17.53 19.46 -20.92
CA PHE A 5 16.94 18.76 -19.76
C PHE A 5 17.91 17.80 -19.07
N VAL A 6 18.68 17.01 -19.83
CA VAL A 6 19.70 16.11 -19.26
C VAL A 6 20.80 16.90 -18.54
N LYS A 7 21.20 18.08 -19.06
CA LYS A 7 22.14 18.95 -18.37
C LYS A 7 21.57 19.55 -17.09
N GLU A 8 20.34 20.04 -17.14
CA GLU A 8 19.61 20.55 -15.96
C GLU A 8 19.54 19.50 -14.84
N VAL A 9 19.21 18.25 -15.18
CA VAL A 9 19.22 17.14 -14.23
C VAL A 9 20.62 16.91 -13.64
N ALA A 10 21.68 16.93 -14.45
CA ALA A 10 23.05 16.75 -13.97
C ALA A 10 23.49 17.89 -13.03
N ASP A 11 23.09 19.12 -13.31
CA ASP A 11 23.44 20.33 -12.53
C ASP A 11 22.82 20.26 -11.11
N VAL A 12 21.68 19.60 -10.92
CA VAL A 12 21.10 19.38 -9.58
C VAL A 12 22.05 18.60 -8.68
N PHE A 13 22.80 17.65 -9.25
CA PHE A 13 23.77 16.82 -8.54
C PHE A 13 25.20 17.39 -8.53
N ALA A 14 25.42 18.56 -9.08
CA ALA A 14 26.73 19.20 -9.08
C ALA A 14 27.16 19.60 -7.65
N LYS A 15 28.48 19.85 -7.47
CA LYS A 15 29.05 20.24 -6.16
C LYS A 15 28.35 21.47 -5.56
N ASP A 16 28.02 22.44 -6.41
CA ASP A 16 27.33 23.67 -6.02
C ASP A 16 25.84 23.66 -6.40
N GLY A 17 25.33 22.49 -6.76
CA GLY A 17 23.94 22.30 -7.16
C GLY A 17 22.95 22.34 -5.99
N PRO A 18 21.64 22.33 -6.29
CA PRO A 18 20.58 22.42 -5.28
C PRO A 18 20.69 21.41 -4.13
N LEU A 19 21.13 20.18 -4.39
CA LEU A 19 21.26 19.13 -3.37
C LEU A 19 22.33 19.45 -2.32
N SER A 20 23.37 20.20 -2.67
CA SER A 20 24.40 20.62 -1.73
C SER A 20 23.88 21.53 -0.62
N LYS A 21 22.77 22.24 -0.87
CA LYS A 21 22.17 23.19 0.08
C LYS A 21 21.38 22.50 1.21
N VAL A 22 20.94 21.26 1.01
CA VAL A 22 20.07 20.52 1.95
C VAL A 22 20.74 19.27 2.54
N THR A 23 21.88 18.85 1.97
CA THR A 23 22.61 17.67 2.44
C THR A 23 23.95 18.12 3.04
N ALA A 24 24.13 17.91 4.35
CA ALA A 24 25.39 18.20 5.00
C ALA A 24 26.51 17.34 4.40
N ASN A 25 27.66 17.96 4.12
CA ASN A 25 28.83 17.30 3.51
C ASN A 25 28.52 16.60 2.17
N TYR A 26 27.66 17.23 1.36
CA TYR A 26 27.31 16.70 0.06
C TYR A 26 28.55 16.52 -0.83
N THR A 27 28.68 15.34 -1.40
CA THR A 27 29.72 15.04 -2.39
C THR A 27 29.04 14.42 -3.62
N PRO A 28 29.24 15.02 -4.81
CA PRO A 28 28.70 14.46 -6.06
C PRO A 28 29.21 13.03 -6.26
N ARG A 29 28.30 12.14 -6.65
CA ARG A 29 28.61 10.74 -6.95
C ARG A 29 28.42 10.50 -8.45
N PRO A 30 29.47 10.17 -9.20
CA PRO A 30 29.34 9.95 -10.64
C PRO A 30 28.27 8.94 -11.03
N SER A 31 28.17 7.82 -10.31
CA SER A 31 27.14 6.79 -10.55
C SER A 31 25.71 7.29 -10.33
N GLN A 32 25.50 8.22 -9.38
CA GLN A 32 24.18 8.82 -9.15
C GLN A 32 23.81 9.77 -10.28
N ILE A 33 24.76 10.56 -10.77
CA ILE A 33 24.59 11.48 -11.91
C ILE A 33 24.28 10.67 -13.17
N GLU A 34 25.07 9.63 -13.45
CA GLU A 34 24.85 8.74 -14.59
C GLU A 34 23.46 8.11 -14.56
N PHE A 35 23.03 7.63 -13.39
CA PHE A 35 21.69 7.07 -13.22
C PHE A 35 20.61 8.14 -13.49
N ALA A 36 20.72 9.33 -12.91
CA ALA A 36 19.76 10.43 -13.07
C ALA A 36 19.66 10.90 -14.52
N THR A 37 20.80 11.04 -15.21
CA THR A 37 20.84 11.42 -16.63
C THR A 37 20.27 10.34 -17.53
N SER A 38 20.49 9.06 -17.22
CA SER A 38 19.86 7.93 -17.92
C SER A 38 18.33 7.93 -17.77
N VAL A 39 17.82 8.26 -16.59
CA VAL A 39 16.37 8.45 -16.36
C VAL A 39 15.86 9.62 -17.20
N ALA A 40 16.56 10.77 -17.19
CA ALA A 40 16.17 11.94 -17.97
C ALA A 40 16.11 11.63 -19.48
N GLU A 41 17.10 10.92 -20.01
CA GLU A 41 17.10 10.49 -21.41
C GLU A 41 15.94 9.54 -21.74
N ALA A 42 15.64 8.60 -20.84
CA ALA A 42 14.52 7.68 -21.04
C ALA A 42 13.18 8.42 -21.08
N LEU A 43 13.00 9.41 -20.19
CA LEU A 43 11.82 10.27 -20.16
C LEU A 43 11.65 11.08 -21.44
N GLU A 44 12.72 11.69 -21.95
CA GLU A 44 12.66 12.45 -23.23
C GLU A 44 12.30 11.58 -24.41
N LYS A 45 12.79 10.34 -24.42
CA LYS A 45 12.60 9.40 -25.51
C LYS A 45 11.30 8.60 -25.38
N GLY A 46 10.52 8.77 -24.30
CA GLY A 46 9.33 7.97 -24.00
C GLY A 46 9.63 6.46 -23.89
N LYS A 47 10.78 6.11 -23.30
CA LYS A 47 11.24 4.71 -23.21
C LYS A 47 11.20 4.18 -21.80
N THR A 48 11.01 2.88 -21.69
CA THR A 48 11.20 2.16 -20.42
C THR A 48 12.68 2.01 -20.12
N LEU A 49 13.10 2.41 -18.92
CA LEU A 49 14.44 2.19 -18.38
C LEU A 49 14.39 1.08 -17.32
N VAL A 50 15.26 0.09 -17.46
CA VAL A 50 15.55 -0.88 -16.41
C VAL A 50 16.99 -0.63 -15.97
N ALA A 51 17.17 -0.28 -14.69
CA ALA A 51 18.47 0.09 -14.15
C ALA A 51 18.71 -0.55 -12.79
N GLU A 52 19.93 -0.97 -12.54
CA GLU A 52 20.38 -1.51 -11.27
C GLU A 52 21.45 -0.59 -10.68
N ALA A 53 21.31 -0.28 -9.43
CA ALA A 53 22.30 0.49 -8.67
C ALA A 53 22.41 -0.06 -7.26
N GLY A 54 23.63 -0.13 -6.74
CA GLY A 54 23.92 -0.64 -5.39
C GLY A 54 23.22 0.15 -4.29
N THR A 55 23.19 -0.42 -3.08
CA THR A 55 22.68 0.28 -1.90
C THR A 55 23.54 1.51 -1.59
N GLY A 56 22.91 2.59 -1.13
CA GLY A 56 23.64 3.83 -0.78
C GLY A 56 24.09 4.70 -1.96
N THR A 57 23.80 4.33 -3.20
CA THR A 57 24.12 5.16 -4.38
C THR A 57 23.24 6.40 -4.52
N GLY A 58 22.15 6.50 -3.76
CA GLY A 58 21.21 7.60 -3.84
C GLY A 58 20.18 7.45 -4.97
N LYS A 59 19.81 6.20 -5.30
CA LYS A 59 18.79 5.86 -6.33
C LYS A 59 17.55 6.74 -6.25
N THR A 60 17.04 6.93 -5.05
CA THR A 60 15.80 7.68 -4.80
C THR A 60 15.87 9.09 -5.42
N PHE A 61 16.90 9.85 -5.13
CA PHE A 61 17.05 11.18 -5.71
C PHE A 61 17.35 11.13 -7.21
N ALA A 62 18.07 10.09 -7.66
CA ALA A 62 18.43 9.95 -9.07
C ALA A 62 17.20 9.75 -9.98
N TYR A 63 16.14 9.09 -9.53
CA TYR A 63 14.91 8.99 -10.31
C TYR A 63 13.90 10.11 -9.99
N LEU A 64 13.88 10.62 -8.73
CA LEU A 64 12.95 11.69 -8.36
C LEU A 64 13.27 13.03 -9.03
N VAL A 65 14.56 13.41 -9.13
CA VAL A 65 14.96 14.69 -9.71
C VAL A 65 14.43 14.85 -11.14
N PRO A 66 14.73 13.95 -12.10
CA PRO A 66 14.21 14.10 -13.45
C PRO A 66 12.68 14.00 -13.52
N ALA A 67 12.06 13.19 -12.64
CA ALA A 67 10.62 13.08 -12.58
C ALA A 67 9.95 14.39 -12.16
N LEU A 68 10.49 15.08 -11.15
CA LEU A 68 9.95 16.36 -10.67
C LEU A 68 10.22 17.51 -11.65
N LEU A 69 11.41 17.57 -12.24
CA LEU A 69 11.77 18.62 -13.21
C LEU A 69 10.96 18.53 -14.50
N LYS A 70 10.46 17.35 -14.86
CA LYS A 70 9.63 17.16 -16.06
C LYS A 70 8.18 17.66 -15.89
N ASP A 71 7.77 18.03 -14.67
CA ASP A 71 6.41 18.49 -14.32
C ASP A 71 5.31 17.53 -14.79
N GLN A 72 5.55 16.24 -14.64
CA GLN A 72 4.63 15.16 -14.99
C GLN A 72 3.92 14.62 -13.74
N LYS A 73 2.77 13.99 -13.94
CA LYS A 73 2.14 13.19 -12.88
C LYS A 73 2.91 11.90 -12.69
N VAL A 74 3.42 11.68 -11.48
CA VAL A 74 4.32 10.57 -11.16
C VAL A 74 3.70 9.61 -10.17
N LEU A 75 3.72 8.34 -10.51
CA LEU A 75 3.41 7.24 -9.60
C LEU A 75 4.71 6.55 -9.19
N ILE A 76 4.97 6.45 -7.89
CA ILE A 76 6.08 5.67 -7.34
C ILE A 76 5.50 4.48 -6.60
N SER A 77 5.83 3.30 -7.07
CA SER A 77 5.51 2.04 -6.40
C SER A 77 6.77 1.45 -5.79
N THR A 78 6.74 1.12 -4.50
CA THR A 78 7.87 0.52 -3.78
C THR A 78 7.46 -0.76 -3.05
N ALA A 79 8.43 -1.54 -2.55
CA ALA A 79 8.18 -2.87 -2.05
C ALA A 79 7.44 -2.92 -0.70
N GLY A 80 7.66 -1.95 0.19
CA GLY A 80 7.16 -2.04 1.56
C GLY A 80 6.72 -0.72 2.19
N LYS A 81 5.99 -0.83 3.30
CA LYS A 81 5.45 0.33 4.05
C LYS A 81 6.55 1.26 4.55
N THR A 82 7.62 0.71 5.11
CA THR A 82 8.76 1.50 5.64
C THR A 82 9.40 2.37 4.56
N LEU A 83 9.57 1.83 3.35
CA LEU A 83 10.10 2.59 2.22
C LEU A 83 9.10 3.64 1.74
N GLN A 84 7.80 3.33 1.71
CA GLN A 84 6.77 4.31 1.42
C GLN A 84 6.82 5.50 2.38
N ASP A 85 6.88 5.21 3.69
CA ASP A 85 6.91 6.22 4.74
C ASP A 85 8.20 7.05 4.66
N GLN A 86 9.36 6.43 4.40
CA GLN A 86 10.61 7.14 4.19
C GLN A 86 10.54 8.08 2.99
N LEU A 87 10.09 7.60 1.84
CA LEU A 87 9.91 8.41 0.64
C LEU A 87 9.03 9.64 0.92
N PHE A 88 7.87 9.40 1.52
CA PHE A 88 6.86 10.42 1.75
C PHE A 88 7.26 11.45 2.81
N THR A 89 7.86 10.99 3.93
CA THR A 89 8.13 11.87 5.09
C THR A 89 9.51 12.51 5.07
N LYS A 90 10.47 11.94 4.33
CA LYS A 90 11.87 12.38 4.36
C LYS A 90 12.40 12.76 2.97
N ASP A 91 12.42 11.82 2.03
CA ASP A 91 13.17 11.98 0.80
C ASP A 91 12.53 13.01 -0.14
N ILE A 92 11.21 12.90 -0.38
CA ILE A 92 10.47 13.85 -1.23
C ILE A 92 10.46 15.26 -0.64
N PRO A 93 10.12 15.48 0.65
CA PRO A 93 10.18 16.82 1.23
C PRO A 93 11.57 17.46 1.19
N ALA A 94 12.61 16.67 1.45
CA ALA A 94 14.00 17.17 1.36
C ALA A 94 14.34 17.61 -0.05
N LEU A 95 13.95 16.83 -1.05
CA LEU A 95 14.21 17.13 -2.45
C LEU A 95 13.42 18.35 -2.94
N LEU A 96 12.14 18.45 -2.63
CA LEU A 96 11.31 19.61 -2.98
C LEU A 96 11.86 20.90 -2.37
N LYS A 97 12.35 20.84 -1.12
CA LYS A 97 13.05 21.95 -0.48
C LYS A 97 14.35 22.32 -1.22
N ALA A 98 15.13 21.30 -1.65
CA ALA A 98 16.37 21.52 -2.39
C ALA A 98 16.13 22.23 -3.72
N LEU A 99 15.10 21.78 -4.44
CA LEU A 99 14.75 22.33 -5.75
C LEU A 99 13.96 23.64 -5.66
N GLY A 100 13.47 24.03 -4.49
CA GLY A 100 12.62 25.21 -4.32
C GLY A 100 11.26 25.05 -5.01
N MET A 101 10.77 23.82 -5.16
CA MET A 101 9.55 23.49 -5.88
C MET A 101 8.40 23.15 -4.93
N GLY A 102 7.18 23.53 -5.33
CA GLY A 102 5.94 23.05 -4.73
C GLY A 102 5.41 21.85 -5.52
N CYS A 103 4.97 20.79 -4.82
CA CYS A 103 4.36 19.62 -5.42
C CYS A 103 3.28 19.06 -4.51
N ARG A 104 2.11 18.70 -5.06
CA ARG A 104 1.08 17.99 -4.30
C ARG A 104 1.45 16.51 -4.25
N VAL A 105 1.92 16.09 -3.08
CA VAL A 105 2.35 14.72 -2.80
C VAL A 105 1.30 14.00 -1.99
N ALA A 106 0.96 12.77 -2.36
CA ALA A 106 0.10 11.90 -1.57
C ALA A 106 0.76 10.53 -1.35
N LEU A 107 0.39 9.92 -0.22
CA LEU A 107 0.69 8.53 0.10
C LEU A 107 -0.63 7.78 0.18
N LEU A 108 -0.73 6.68 -0.56
CA LEU A 108 -1.90 5.81 -0.49
C LEU A 108 -1.48 4.41 -0.07
N LYS A 109 -2.11 3.92 0.99
CA LYS A 109 -1.93 2.56 1.53
C LYS A 109 -3.16 1.71 1.26
N GLY A 110 -3.03 0.39 1.40
CA GLY A 110 -4.18 -0.52 1.32
C GLY A 110 -5.18 -0.28 2.46
N ARG A 111 -6.46 -0.62 2.24
CA ARG A 111 -7.57 -0.40 3.18
C ARG A 111 -7.29 -0.88 4.60
N SER A 112 -6.62 -2.02 4.76
CA SER A 112 -6.24 -2.59 6.06
C SER A 112 -5.24 -1.75 6.85
N ASN A 113 -4.73 -0.66 6.28
CA ASN A 113 -3.87 0.30 6.99
C ASN A 113 -4.65 1.51 7.53
N TYR A 114 -5.94 1.58 7.29
CA TYR A 114 -6.81 2.65 7.79
C TYR A 114 -7.89 2.08 8.72
N ILE A 115 -8.25 2.84 9.74
CA ILE A 115 -9.38 2.51 10.60
C ILE A 115 -10.66 2.63 9.77
N CYS A 116 -11.51 1.61 9.85
CA CYS A 116 -12.86 1.63 9.30
C CYS A 116 -13.84 2.08 10.39
N LYS A 117 -14.45 3.25 10.23
CA LYS A 117 -15.38 3.81 11.22
C LYS A 117 -16.58 2.90 11.43
N GLN A 118 -17.15 2.36 10.37
CA GLN A 118 -18.28 1.41 10.44
C GLN A 118 -17.92 0.17 11.27
N ARG A 119 -16.77 -0.45 11.00
CA ARG A 119 -16.34 -1.63 11.75
C ARG A 119 -15.96 -1.30 13.19
N LEU A 120 -15.35 -0.13 13.41
CA LEU A 120 -15.04 0.33 14.75
C LEU A 120 -16.30 0.54 15.61
N GLU A 121 -17.35 1.14 15.05
CA GLU A 121 -18.64 1.29 15.74
C GLU A 121 -19.28 -0.06 16.05
N HIS A 122 -19.27 -0.96 15.08
CA HIS A 122 -19.79 -2.32 15.28
C HIS A 122 -19.00 -3.05 16.38
N ALA A 123 -17.67 -2.99 16.35
CA ALA A 123 -16.82 -3.59 17.37
C ALA A 123 -17.05 -3.01 18.77
N LEU A 124 -17.42 -1.72 18.87
CA LEU A 124 -17.72 -1.06 20.13
C LEU A 124 -19.11 -1.43 20.69
N GLN A 125 -20.07 -1.80 19.84
CA GLN A 125 -21.39 -2.29 20.25
C GLN A 125 -21.33 -3.74 20.74
N GLU A 126 -20.40 -4.52 20.19
CA GLU A 126 -20.22 -5.95 20.44
C GLU A 126 -18.89 -6.26 21.14
N ASP A 127 -18.33 -5.31 21.91
CA ASP A 127 -16.99 -5.39 22.49
C ASP A 127 -16.73 -6.69 23.28
N SER A 128 -17.77 -7.24 23.92
CA SER A 128 -17.69 -8.52 24.65
C SER A 128 -17.48 -9.74 23.74
N TYR A 129 -17.82 -9.65 22.44
CA TYR A 129 -17.70 -10.74 21.47
C TYR A 129 -16.49 -10.60 20.54
N VAL A 130 -16.14 -9.36 20.21
CA VAL A 130 -15.05 -9.03 19.26
C VAL A 130 -13.70 -9.07 19.94
N ALA A 131 -13.58 -8.47 21.12
CA ALA A 131 -12.35 -8.48 21.89
C ALA A 131 -12.18 -9.80 22.66
N LYS A 132 -11.13 -10.55 22.29
CA LYS A 132 -10.83 -11.88 22.88
C LYS A 132 -10.10 -11.78 24.23
N SER A 133 -9.65 -10.61 24.62
CA SER A 133 -8.92 -10.36 25.87
C SER A 133 -9.19 -8.96 26.42
N ARG A 134 -8.92 -8.77 27.74
CA ARG A 134 -9.00 -7.44 28.36
C ARG A 134 -8.05 -6.42 27.71
N GLU A 135 -6.93 -6.87 27.19
CA GLU A 135 -5.97 -6.05 26.48
C GLU A 135 -6.55 -5.54 25.16
N GLU A 136 -7.25 -6.38 24.40
CA GLU A 136 -7.91 -5.98 23.16
C GLU A 136 -9.05 -4.97 23.40
N VAL A 137 -9.77 -5.06 24.51
CA VAL A 137 -10.76 -4.03 24.90
C VAL A 137 -10.07 -2.68 25.11
N VAL A 138 -8.93 -2.67 25.79
CA VAL A 138 -8.12 -1.45 25.97
C VAL A 138 -7.65 -0.89 24.62
N HIS A 139 -7.18 -1.76 23.73
CA HIS A 139 -6.77 -1.39 22.38
C HIS A 139 -7.95 -0.78 21.60
N LEU A 140 -9.13 -1.38 21.66
CA LEU A 140 -10.32 -0.89 20.98
C LEU A 140 -10.69 0.54 21.42
N HIS A 141 -10.65 0.83 22.71
CA HIS A 141 -10.90 2.18 23.24
C HIS A 141 -9.81 3.19 22.82
N ARG A 142 -8.54 2.77 22.75
CA ARG A 142 -7.45 3.62 22.24
C ARG A 142 -7.66 3.94 20.76
N ILE A 143 -8.02 2.95 19.95
CA ILE A 143 -8.34 3.13 18.53
C ILE A 143 -9.52 4.08 18.35
N LYS A 144 -10.60 3.94 19.16
CA LYS A 144 -11.74 4.87 19.17
C LYS A 144 -11.30 6.31 19.41
N LYS A 145 -10.51 6.53 20.47
CA LYS A 145 -10.01 7.87 20.83
C LYS A 145 -9.18 8.45 19.67
N PHE A 146 -8.27 7.66 19.11
CA PHE A 146 -7.44 8.09 17.99
C PHE A 146 -8.28 8.41 16.75
N ALA A 147 -9.23 7.55 16.36
CA ALA A 147 -10.09 7.76 15.20
C ALA A 147 -10.90 9.06 15.27
N GLY A 148 -11.29 9.48 16.48
CA GLY A 148 -11.99 10.74 16.71
C GLY A 148 -11.12 12.00 16.59
N GLN A 149 -9.79 11.87 16.60
CA GLN A 149 -8.83 12.97 16.55
C GLN A 149 -7.97 12.97 15.29
N SER A 150 -7.84 11.82 14.64
CA SER A 150 -6.97 11.64 13.48
C SER A 150 -7.59 12.22 12.21
N VAL A 151 -6.74 12.85 11.41
CA VAL A 151 -7.09 13.32 10.06
C VAL A 151 -6.86 12.22 9.02
N THR A 152 -5.93 11.30 9.27
CA THR A 152 -5.52 10.25 8.33
C THR A 152 -6.20 8.92 8.60
N GLY A 153 -6.49 8.63 9.86
CA GLY A 153 -6.98 7.33 10.31
C GLY A 153 -6.01 6.17 10.08
N GLU A 154 -4.73 6.47 9.85
CA GLU A 154 -3.72 5.43 9.63
C GLU A 154 -3.40 4.69 10.92
N ARG A 155 -3.47 3.35 10.88
CA ARG A 155 -3.13 2.52 12.04
C ARG A 155 -1.66 2.63 12.45
N GLY A 156 -0.77 2.94 11.53
CA GLY A 156 0.66 3.14 11.79
C GLY A 156 0.97 4.34 12.68
N ASP A 157 0.04 5.30 12.80
CA ASP A 157 0.19 6.47 13.66
C ASP A 157 -0.18 6.17 15.14
N ILE A 158 -0.73 4.98 15.41
CA ILE A 158 -1.10 4.55 16.76
C ILE A 158 0.04 3.73 17.36
N THR A 159 0.85 4.35 18.18
CA THR A 159 1.99 3.69 18.84
C THR A 159 1.60 2.81 20.02
N ASP A 160 0.43 3.06 20.61
CA ASP A 160 -0.05 2.42 21.84
C ASP A 160 -0.77 1.08 21.60
N VAL A 161 -0.94 0.68 20.34
CA VAL A 161 -1.55 -0.60 19.95
C VAL A 161 -0.57 -1.38 19.09
N PRO A 162 -0.12 -2.56 19.54
CA PRO A 162 0.84 -3.36 18.79
C PRO A 162 0.36 -3.70 17.37
N GLU A 163 1.26 -3.70 16.40
CA GLU A 163 0.93 -4.02 14.99
C GLU A 163 0.33 -5.41 14.81
N ASN A 164 0.70 -6.36 15.67
CA ASN A 164 0.22 -7.74 15.66
C ASN A 164 -1.02 -7.97 16.55
N SER A 165 -1.63 -6.91 17.09
CA SER A 165 -2.86 -7.05 17.89
C SER A 165 -3.98 -7.66 17.07
N GLY A 166 -4.69 -8.65 17.67
CA GLY A 166 -5.83 -9.32 17.06
C GLY A 166 -7.04 -8.41 16.80
N ILE A 167 -7.05 -7.20 17.35
CA ILE A 167 -8.14 -6.24 17.17
C ILE A 167 -8.12 -5.58 15.78
N TRP A 168 -6.97 -5.51 15.09
CA TRP A 168 -6.87 -4.80 13.81
C TRP A 168 -7.81 -5.32 12.71
N PRO A 169 -7.96 -6.63 12.49
CA PRO A 169 -8.93 -7.15 11.52
C PRO A 169 -10.37 -6.73 11.82
N GLU A 170 -10.70 -6.49 13.08
CA GLU A 170 -12.05 -6.13 13.51
C GLU A 170 -12.38 -4.64 13.27
N VAL A 171 -11.37 -3.79 13.21
CA VAL A 171 -11.53 -2.32 13.06
C VAL A 171 -10.98 -1.76 11.76
N THR A 172 -10.50 -2.61 10.87
CA THR A 172 -10.06 -2.25 9.50
C THR A 172 -10.92 -2.97 8.47
N SER A 173 -10.83 -2.57 7.21
CA SER A 173 -11.59 -3.21 6.13
C SER A 173 -10.71 -3.83 5.06
N THR A 174 -11.29 -4.79 4.34
CA THR A 174 -10.75 -5.39 3.12
C THR A 174 -11.59 -4.97 1.91
N GLY A 175 -11.21 -5.39 0.70
CA GLY A 175 -12.05 -5.21 -0.48
C GLY A 175 -13.40 -5.92 -0.38
N GLU A 176 -13.42 -7.07 0.29
CA GLU A 176 -14.58 -7.97 0.37
C GLU A 176 -15.63 -7.51 1.39
N ASN A 177 -15.18 -6.93 2.54
CA ASN A 177 -16.08 -6.55 3.64
C ASN A 177 -16.41 -5.05 3.67
N CYS A 178 -15.92 -4.25 2.71
CA CYS A 178 -16.22 -2.83 2.62
C CYS A 178 -17.55 -2.59 1.91
N LEU A 179 -18.46 -1.86 2.54
CA LEU A 179 -19.79 -1.53 1.99
C LEU A 179 -19.74 -0.52 0.83
N GLY A 180 -18.58 0.08 0.55
CA GLY A 180 -18.42 1.07 -0.52
C GLY A 180 -19.37 2.25 -0.37
N PRO A 181 -20.02 2.71 -1.47
CA PRO A 181 -20.95 3.84 -1.44
C PRO A 181 -22.18 3.65 -0.53
N ASN A 182 -22.50 2.41 -0.18
CA ASN A 182 -23.62 2.08 0.72
C ASN A 182 -23.27 2.19 2.21
N CYS A 183 -22.04 2.62 2.54
CA CYS A 183 -21.57 2.80 3.90
C CYS A 183 -22.04 4.15 4.47
N ASP A 184 -22.63 4.17 5.66
CA ASP A 184 -23.07 5.40 6.33
C ASP A 184 -21.91 6.38 6.58
N HIS A 185 -20.69 5.85 6.74
CA HIS A 185 -19.46 6.62 6.88
C HIS A 185 -18.72 6.91 5.57
N TYR A 186 -19.36 6.77 4.41
CA TYR A 186 -18.67 6.92 3.12
C TYR A 186 -18.01 8.29 2.95
N ASN A 187 -18.70 9.37 3.32
CA ASN A 187 -18.24 10.74 3.14
C ASN A 187 -17.09 11.14 4.08
N ASP A 188 -17.03 10.52 5.25
CA ASP A 188 -15.98 10.77 6.26
C ASP A 188 -15.00 9.58 6.41
N CYS A 189 -15.02 8.66 5.45
CA CYS A 189 -14.17 7.49 5.41
C CYS A 189 -12.71 7.86 5.14
N PHE A 190 -11.80 7.45 6.02
CA PHE A 190 -10.36 7.72 5.87
C PHE A 190 -9.77 7.18 4.57
N VAL A 191 -10.21 6.00 4.11
CA VAL A 191 -9.77 5.43 2.82
C VAL A 191 -10.25 6.29 1.66
N MET A 192 -11.49 6.79 1.70
CA MET A 192 -12.02 7.65 0.63
C MET A 192 -11.31 8.99 0.59
N GLN A 193 -11.08 9.61 1.76
CA GLN A 193 -10.29 10.85 1.85
C GLN A 193 -8.87 10.67 1.33
N ALA A 194 -8.21 9.55 1.65
CA ALA A 194 -6.88 9.24 1.13
C ALA A 194 -6.89 9.06 -0.40
N ARG A 195 -7.92 8.46 -0.97
CA ARG A 195 -8.09 8.30 -2.42
C ARG A 195 -8.34 9.63 -3.14
N GLU A 196 -9.17 10.50 -2.57
CA GLU A 196 -9.38 11.83 -3.15
C GLU A 196 -8.08 12.65 -3.17
N LYS A 197 -7.30 12.63 -2.09
CA LYS A 197 -5.95 13.23 -2.06
C LYS A 197 -5.04 12.62 -3.12
N ALA A 198 -5.11 11.30 -3.33
CA ALA A 198 -4.32 10.61 -4.35
C ALA A 198 -4.70 11.04 -5.77
N LYS A 199 -5.97 11.31 -6.06
CA LYS A 199 -6.42 11.80 -7.37
C LYS A 199 -5.88 13.19 -7.70
N GLU A 200 -5.76 14.04 -6.68
CA GLU A 200 -5.27 15.42 -6.83
C GLU A 200 -3.73 15.51 -6.83
N ALA A 201 -3.05 14.44 -6.47
CA ALA A 201 -1.60 14.42 -6.34
C ALA A 201 -0.91 14.54 -7.71
N GLN A 202 0.19 15.30 -7.74
CA GLN A 202 1.16 15.30 -8.84
C GLN A 202 2.18 14.17 -8.66
N LEU A 203 2.47 13.81 -7.40
CA LEU A 203 3.32 12.68 -7.07
C LEU A 203 2.60 11.78 -6.06
N LEU A 204 2.34 10.54 -6.45
CA LEU A 204 1.69 9.55 -5.61
C LEU A 204 2.65 8.42 -5.25
N VAL A 205 2.74 8.12 -3.96
CA VAL A 205 3.52 6.99 -3.44
C VAL A 205 2.58 5.85 -3.04
N ILE A 206 2.82 4.66 -3.55
CA ILE A 206 2.09 3.43 -3.23
C ILE A 206 3.03 2.25 -3.01
N ASN A 207 2.51 1.09 -2.64
CA ASN A 207 3.28 -0.15 -2.66
C ASN A 207 2.92 -1.02 -3.87
N HIS A 208 3.76 -2.03 -4.15
CA HIS A 208 3.56 -2.93 -5.28
C HIS A 208 2.25 -3.72 -5.21
N HIS A 209 1.75 -4.05 -4.02
CA HIS A 209 0.45 -4.73 -3.88
C HIS A 209 -0.70 -3.84 -4.37
N LEU A 210 -0.66 -2.56 -4.05
CA LEU A 210 -1.67 -1.61 -4.51
C LEU A 210 -1.58 -1.37 -6.03
N PHE A 211 -0.36 -1.31 -6.56
CA PHE A 211 -0.10 -1.21 -7.99
C PHE A 211 -0.67 -2.41 -8.76
N LEU A 212 -0.41 -3.63 -8.28
CA LEU A 212 -0.94 -4.84 -8.89
C LEU A 212 -2.47 -4.95 -8.76
N ALA A 213 -3.03 -4.47 -7.64
CA ALA A 213 -4.48 -4.41 -7.47
C ALA A 213 -5.14 -3.49 -8.50
N ASP A 214 -4.55 -2.33 -8.79
CA ASP A 214 -5.05 -1.42 -9.81
C ASP A 214 -5.01 -2.05 -11.21
N ILE A 215 -3.88 -2.68 -11.57
CA ILE A 215 -3.76 -3.41 -12.84
C ILE A 215 -4.84 -4.49 -12.96
N SER A 216 -5.02 -5.30 -11.92
CA SER A 216 -6.02 -6.38 -11.92
C SER A 216 -7.46 -5.86 -12.07
N LEU A 217 -7.77 -4.70 -11.49
CA LEU A 217 -9.08 -4.08 -11.63
C LEU A 217 -9.30 -3.52 -13.04
N LYS A 218 -8.29 -2.89 -13.62
CA LYS A 218 -8.34 -2.38 -15.01
C LYS A 218 -8.51 -3.51 -16.03
N ASP A 219 -7.81 -4.61 -15.87
CA ASP A 219 -7.94 -5.80 -16.73
C ASP A 219 -9.38 -6.37 -16.71
N ASN A 220 -10.06 -6.29 -15.56
CA ASN A 220 -11.44 -6.74 -15.40
C ASN A 220 -12.49 -5.66 -15.74
N GLN A 221 -12.11 -4.53 -16.31
CA GLN A 221 -12.99 -3.38 -16.66
C GLN A 221 -13.75 -2.83 -15.43
N ILE A 222 -13.26 -3.04 -14.24
CA ILE A 222 -13.78 -2.47 -13.00
C ILE A 222 -13.12 -1.10 -12.82
N THR A 223 -13.89 -0.11 -12.42
CA THR A 223 -13.51 1.31 -12.30
C THR A 223 -12.09 1.57 -11.80
N ASP A 224 -11.43 2.55 -12.42
CA ASP A 224 -10.08 3.01 -12.09
C ASP A 224 -9.91 3.28 -10.59
N PHE A 225 -8.98 2.54 -9.98
CA PHE A 225 -8.67 2.69 -8.56
C PHE A 225 -7.65 3.82 -8.34
N LEU A 226 -6.67 3.92 -9.25
CA LEU A 226 -5.67 4.97 -9.29
C LEU A 226 -5.94 5.91 -10.47
N PRO A 227 -5.60 7.22 -10.34
CA PRO A 227 -5.65 8.15 -11.48
C PRO A 227 -4.62 7.77 -12.55
N GLU A 228 -4.73 8.40 -13.72
CA GLU A 228 -3.72 8.27 -14.77
C GLU A 228 -2.44 9.02 -14.38
N PHE A 229 -1.30 8.44 -14.75
CA PHE A 229 0.04 8.97 -14.53
C PHE A 229 0.82 8.98 -15.84
N ASP A 230 1.65 10.00 -16.00
CA ASP A 230 2.54 10.15 -17.15
C ASP A 230 3.81 9.30 -16.99
N LEU A 231 4.24 9.11 -15.72
CA LEU A 231 5.42 8.35 -15.34
C LEU A 231 5.13 7.39 -14.21
N VAL A 232 5.58 6.15 -14.37
CA VAL A 232 5.55 5.12 -13.33
C VAL A 232 6.97 4.70 -12.98
N VAL A 233 7.32 4.81 -11.70
CA VAL A 233 8.58 4.32 -11.15
C VAL A 233 8.30 3.09 -10.30
N LEU A 234 8.95 1.97 -10.62
CA LEU A 234 8.91 0.73 -9.82
C LEU A 234 10.22 0.62 -9.05
N ASP A 235 10.24 1.14 -7.83
CA ASP A 235 11.41 1.08 -6.94
C ASP A 235 11.51 -0.29 -6.27
N GLU A 236 12.74 -0.82 -6.11
CA GLU A 236 12.98 -2.20 -5.64
C GLU A 236 12.25 -3.25 -6.50
N ALA A 237 12.25 -3.04 -7.82
CA ALA A 237 11.50 -3.85 -8.80
C ALA A 237 11.84 -5.34 -8.76
N HIS A 238 13.00 -5.73 -8.21
CA HIS A 238 13.38 -7.13 -8.01
C HIS A 238 12.40 -7.89 -7.10
N GLN A 239 11.65 -7.19 -6.22
CA GLN A 239 10.64 -7.80 -5.36
C GLN A 239 9.29 -7.98 -6.05
N LEU A 240 9.05 -7.26 -7.16
CA LEU A 240 7.77 -7.26 -7.86
C LEU A 240 7.36 -8.66 -8.33
N THR A 241 8.29 -9.48 -8.81
CA THR A 241 8.02 -10.84 -9.26
C THR A 241 7.44 -11.72 -8.16
N ASN A 242 8.04 -11.68 -6.96
CA ASN A 242 7.56 -12.46 -5.82
C ASN A 242 6.21 -11.94 -5.32
N ILE A 243 6.04 -10.62 -5.27
CA ILE A 243 4.78 -9.99 -4.85
C ILE A 243 3.68 -10.33 -5.86
N ALA A 244 3.95 -10.25 -7.17
CA ALA A 244 3.00 -10.59 -8.21
C ALA A 244 2.59 -12.06 -8.16
N THR A 245 3.55 -12.97 -7.97
CA THR A 245 3.27 -14.41 -7.83
C THR A 245 2.32 -14.66 -6.66
N ASN A 246 2.57 -14.06 -5.51
CA ASN A 246 1.71 -14.20 -4.34
C ASN A 246 0.34 -13.51 -4.54
N PHE A 247 0.31 -12.35 -5.19
CA PHE A 247 -0.91 -11.58 -5.43
C PHE A 247 -1.88 -12.29 -6.36
N PHE A 248 -1.37 -12.88 -7.46
CA PHE A 248 -2.19 -13.59 -8.44
C PHE A 248 -2.37 -15.08 -8.12
N SER A 249 -1.75 -15.60 -7.05
CA SER A 249 -1.95 -16.98 -6.61
C SER A 249 -3.32 -17.17 -5.96
N GLN A 250 -3.92 -18.33 -6.18
CA GLN A 250 -5.06 -18.78 -5.40
C GLN A 250 -4.57 -19.67 -4.26
N THR A 251 -4.76 -19.21 -3.03
CA THR A 251 -4.35 -19.96 -1.84
C THR A 251 -5.59 -20.44 -1.10
N LEU A 252 -5.70 -21.74 -0.91
CA LEU A 252 -6.69 -22.32 -0.01
C LEU A 252 -6.03 -22.63 1.32
N ASN A 253 -6.40 -21.86 2.35
CA ASN A 253 -5.90 -22.04 3.69
C ASN A 253 -6.95 -22.76 4.55
N LEU A 254 -6.53 -23.78 5.32
CA LEU A 254 -7.43 -24.48 6.25
C LEU A 254 -8.02 -23.55 7.31
N TYR A 255 -7.29 -22.50 7.68
CA TYR A 255 -7.79 -21.50 8.62
C TYR A 255 -8.97 -20.72 8.04
N ASP A 256 -8.90 -20.34 6.76
CA ASP A 256 -10.00 -19.63 6.08
C ASP A 256 -11.25 -20.52 5.96
N VAL A 257 -11.06 -21.80 5.65
CA VAL A 257 -12.16 -22.78 5.61
C VAL A 257 -12.82 -22.94 7.00
N ARG A 258 -12.02 -22.97 8.07
CA ARG A 258 -12.56 -23.06 9.44
C ARG A 258 -13.29 -21.79 9.84
N ASN A 259 -12.76 -20.61 9.51
CA ASN A 259 -13.42 -19.35 9.77
C ASN A 259 -14.74 -19.24 8.99
N LEU A 260 -14.75 -19.58 7.72
CA LEU A 260 -15.98 -19.63 6.92
C LEU A 260 -17.04 -20.57 7.55
N ALA A 261 -16.61 -21.74 8.03
CA ALA A 261 -17.51 -22.66 8.72
C ALA A 261 -18.05 -22.07 10.05
N ALA A 262 -17.21 -21.37 10.82
CA ALA A 262 -17.62 -20.69 12.04
C ALA A 262 -18.59 -19.53 11.76
N ASP A 263 -18.30 -18.73 10.73
CA ASP A 263 -19.17 -17.63 10.30
C ASP A 263 -20.52 -18.15 9.80
N ALA A 264 -20.53 -19.24 9.04
CA ALA A 264 -21.75 -19.89 8.57
C ALA A 264 -22.62 -20.37 9.75
N VAL A 265 -22.02 -20.91 10.81
CA VAL A 265 -22.75 -21.31 12.05
C VAL A 265 -23.33 -20.07 12.72
N SER A 266 -22.52 -19.02 12.92
CA SER A 266 -22.95 -17.78 13.58
C SER A 266 -24.11 -17.10 12.85
N GLN A 267 -23.97 -16.92 11.54
CA GLN A 267 -25.01 -16.31 10.69
C GLN A 267 -26.23 -17.22 10.56
N GLY A 268 -26.02 -18.54 10.46
CA GLY A 268 -27.05 -19.53 10.32
C GLY A 268 -28.04 -19.55 11.48
N TYR A 269 -27.60 -19.41 12.71
CA TYR A 269 -28.48 -19.31 13.89
C TYR A 269 -29.37 -18.06 13.85
N GLY A 270 -28.89 -16.96 13.24
CA GLY A 270 -29.69 -15.75 13.01
C GLY A 270 -30.85 -15.98 12.03
N VAL A 271 -30.63 -16.85 11.02
CA VAL A 271 -31.58 -17.11 9.93
C VAL A 271 -32.58 -18.24 10.31
N ASN A 272 -32.08 -19.34 10.84
CA ASN A 272 -32.92 -20.49 11.19
C ASN A 272 -32.35 -21.26 12.38
N LYS A 273 -33.04 -21.14 13.53
CA LYS A 273 -32.67 -21.80 14.79
C LYS A 273 -32.96 -23.31 14.83
N GLN A 274 -33.71 -23.86 13.85
CA GLN A 274 -34.06 -25.27 13.81
C GLN A 274 -33.01 -26.16 13.15
N ILE A 275 -32.04 -25.56 12.48
CA ILE A 275 -30.93 -26.28 11.83
C ILE A 275 -29.78 -26.47 12.82
N ASP A 276 -29.28 -27.71 12.91
CA ASP A 276 -28.03 -27.98 13.66
C ASP A 276 -26.81 -27.49 12.94
N TRP A 277 -26.55 -26.21 13.05
CA TRP A 277 -25.38 -25.55 12.44
C TRP A 277 -24.04 -26.05 13.00
N ASN A 278 -24.01 -26.50 14.28
CA ASN A 278 -22.82 -27.09 14.88
C ASN A 278 -22.45 -28.44 14.24
N GLY A 279 -23.42 -29.23 13.85
CA GLY A 279 -23.16 -30.46 13.11
C GLY A 279 -22.53 -30.24 11.73
N ILE A 280 -22.78 -29.09 11.11
CA ILE A 280 -22.12 -28.69 9.86
C ILE A 280 -20.65 -28.32 10.09
N HIS A 281 -20.36 -27.65 11.20
CA HIS A 281 -18.97 -27.22 11.56
C HIS A 281 -18.07 -28.42 11.91
N GLN A 282 -18.61 -29.47 12.55
CA GLN A 282 -17.81 -30.62 13.01
C GLN A 282 -17.49 -31.63 11.90
N LYS A 283 -18.28 -31.72 10.84
CA LYS A 283 -18.07 -32.67 9.73
C LYS A 283 -16.73 -32.55 8.96
N PRO A 284 -16.13 -31.37 8.78
CA PRO A 284 -14.83 -31.27 8.12
C PRO A 284 -13.65 -31.84 8.94
N SER A 285 -13.77 -31.92 10.27
CA SER A 285 -12.69 -32.42 11.14
C SER A 285 -12.55 -33.94 11.17
N GLU A 286 -13.61 -34.68 10.78
CA GLU A 286 -13.63 -36.16 10.83
C GLU A 286 -13.34 -36.81 9.47
N ARG A 287 -13.40 -36.08 8.36
CA ARG A 287 -13.05 -36.63 7.05
C ARG A 287 -11.53 -36.60 6.84
N THR A 288 -10.88 -37.69 7.17
CA THR A 288 -9.51 -37.98 6.73
C THR A 288 -9.43 -37.76 5.22
N ILE A 289 -8.70 -36.72 4.81
CA ILE A 289 -8.41 -36.48 3.39
C ILE A 289 -7.48 -37.60 2.94
N HIS A 290 -8.03 -38.64 2.33
CA HIS A 290 -7.22 -39.62 1.60
C HIS A 290 -6.52 -38.90 0.46
N ARG A 291 -5.23 -38.56 0.65
CA ARG A 291 -4.36 -38.07 -0.40
C ARG A 291 -4.26 -39.16 -1.48
N LYS A 292 -4.99 -39.04 -2.58
CA LYS A 292 -4.61 -39.76 -3.80
C LYS A 292 -3.29 -39.17 -4.31
N PRO A 293 -2.25 -39.97 -4.51
CA PRO A 293 -1.00 -39.46 -5.03
C PRO A 293 -1.22 -38.85 -6.41
N CYS A 294 -0.75 -37.63 -6.59
CA CYS A 294 -0.77 -36.95 -7.90
C CYS A 294 0.07 -37.78 -8.87
N ARG A 295 -0.54 -38.44 -9.85
CA ARG A 295 0.17 -39.17 -10.92
C ARG A 295 0.96 -38.16 -11.75
N LYS A 296 2.28 -38.21 -11.63
CA LYS A 296 3.18 -37.53 -12.58
C LYS A 296 2.87 -38.04 -13.97
N LYS A 297 2.31 -37.21 -14.84
CA LYS A 297 2.32 -37.49 -16.29
C LYS A 297 3.73 -37.15 -16.80
N THR A 298 4.53 -38.18 -16.96
CA THR A 298 5.70 -38.14 -17.83
C THR A 298 5.20 -38.16 -19.28
N LYS A 299 5.46 -37.09 -20.01
CA LYS A 299 5.83 -37.11 -21.44
C LYS A 299 6.54 -35.81 -21.74
#